data_62da21c2e0ae9d225c97a3d6ff3a1290
#
_entry.id   62da21c2e0ae9d225c97a3d6ff3a1290
#
_cell.length_a   1.000
_cell.length_b   1.000
_cell.length_c   1.000
_cell.angle_alpha   90.00
_cell.angle_beta   90.00
_cell.angle_gamma   90.00
#
_symmetry.space_group_name_H-M   'P 1'
#
loop_
_entity.id
_entity.type
_entity.pdbx_description
1 polymer ?
#
loop_
_entity_poly.entity_id
_entity_poly.type
_entity_poly.pdbx_seq_one_letter_code
_entity_poly.pdbx_strand_id
1 'polypeptide(L)'
;VTYAKKEIKEPDGSAIADSGLIISILVIQLVAALGALLFVRLSKRFGNIPALVIGLVIWMAVCLAAWRIDSTNEFYVLAAFVGLVMGGTQALSRSTYAKLLPETVDHASYFSFYDVSFYLGTVLGTLAFGLVNQLTGDLRNTIIAIGSFFVLGSILLWRVPKEGRLAATS
;
A
#
# COMPACT_ATOMS: atom_id res chain seq x y z
N VAL A 1 -5.51 2.30 13.05
CA VAL A 1 -6.30 2.29 14.31
C VAL A 1 -6.08 3.60 15.07
N THR A 2 -4.83 3.97 15.38
CA THR A 2 -4.50 5.19 16.15
C THR A 2 -5.03 6.48 15.49
N TYR A 3 -4.86 6.62 14.16
CA TYR A 3 -5.39 7.75 13.40
C TYR A 3 -6.92 7.83 13.52
N ALA A 4 -7.62 6.71 13.27
CA ALA A 4 -9.08 6.68 13.31
C ALA A 4 -9.63 7.07 14.69
N LYS A 5 -9.05 6.55 15.78
CA LYS A 5 -9.49 6.90 17.15
C LYS A 5 -9.30 8.37 17.50
N LYS A 6 -8.31 9.05 16.91
CA LYS A 6 -7.95 10.41 17.28
C LYS A 6 -8.62 11.48 16.40
N GLU A 7 -8.77 11.20 15.10
CA GLU A 7 -9.17 12.18 14.10
C GLU A 7 -10.61 11.96 13.58
N ILE A 8 -11.13 10.72 13.67
CA ILE A 8 -12.46 10.40 13.14
C ILE A 8 -13.49 10.42 14.25
N LYS A 9 -14.59 11.15 14.02
CA LYS A 9 -15.73 11.26 14.94
C LYS A 9 -16.97 10.61 14.35
N GLU A 10 -17.78 10.02 15.22
CA GLU A 10 -19.11 9.54 14.87
C GLU A 10 -20.08 10.73 14.68
N PRO A 11 -21.27 10.53 14.08
CA PRO A 11 -22.24 11.60 13.87
C PRO A 11 -22.70 12.28 15.16
N ASP A 12 -22.56 11.63 16.32
CA ASP A 12 -22.86 12.16 17.65
C ASP A 12 -21.69 12.94 18.28
N GLY A 13 -20.56 13.05 17.59
CA GLY A 13 -19.35 13.73 18.05
C GLY A 13 -18.42 12.88 18.93
N SER A 14 -18.77 11.62 19.20
CA SER A 14 -17.90 10.69 19.93
C SER A 14 -16.75 10.15 19.03
N ALA A 15 -15.70 9.61 19.66
CA ALA A 15 -14.65 8.89 18.92
C ALA A 15 -15.22 7.60 18.34
N ILE A 16 -14.72 7.18 17.17
CA ILE A 16 -15.14 5.93 16.52
C ILE A 16 -15.03 4.76 17.51
N ALA A 17 -16.11 4.01 17.66
CA ALA A 17 -16.17 2.87 18.56
C ALA A 17 -15.20 1.73 18.15
N ASP A 18 -14.73 0.94 19.10
CA ASP A 18 -13.85 -0.22 18.82
C ASP A 18 -14.50 -1.20 17.84
N SER A 19 -15.82 -1.39 17.90
CA SER A 19 -16.59 -2.17 16.92
C SER A 19 -16.46 -1.65 15.50
N GLY A 20 -16.51 -0.33 15.31
CA GLY A 20 -16.33 0.32 14.01
C GLY A 20 -14.93 0.09 13.42
N LEU A 21 -13.90 0.09 14.29
CA LEU A 21 -12.54 -0.23 13.87
C LEU A 21 -12.39 -1.70 13.44
N ILE A 22 -13.01 -2.63 14.17
CA ILE A 22 -13.02 -4.05 13.80
C ILE A 22 -13.71 -4.25 12.44
N ILE A 23 -14.86 -3.63 12.23
CA ILE A 23 -15.58 -3.66 10.96
C ILE A 23 -14.68 -3.12 9.82
N SER A 24 -13.97 -2.03 10.06
CA SER A 24 -13.04 -1.46 9.07
C SER A 24 -11.94 -2.44 8.68
N ILE A 25 -11.37 -3.15 9.64
CA ILE A 25 -10.34 -4.17 9.38
C ILE A 25 -10.92 -5.32 8.55
N LEU A 26 -12.12 -5.80 8.87
CA LEU A 26 -12.79 -6.85 8.10
C LEU A 26 -13.09 -6.41 6.67
N VAL A 27 -13.58 -5.19 6.49
CA VAL A 27 -13.81 -4.59 5.17
C VAL A 27 -12.50 -4.52 4.37
N ILE A 28 -11.42 -4.03 4.97
CA ILE A 28 -10.10 -3.98 4.33
C ILE A 28 -9.68 -5.37 3.84
N GLN A 29 -9.83 -6.41 4.65
CA GLN A 29 -9.43 -7.78 4.30
C GLN A 29 -10.24 -8.35 3.14
N LEU A 30 -11.57 -8.20 3.17
CA LEU A 30 -12.45 -8.66 2.10
C LEU A 30 -12.18 -7.93 0.78
N VAL A 31 -12.05 -6.60 0.85
CA VAL A 31 -11.79 -5.77 -0.34
C VAL A 31 -10.38 -6.00 -0.87
N ALA A 32 -9.41 -6.34 -0.01
CA ALA A 32 -8.05 -6.67 -0.43
C ALA A 32 -8.00 -7.88 -1.37
N ALA A 33 -8.84 -8.90 -1.12
CA ALA A 33 -8.95 -10.05 -2.01
C ALA A 33 -9.49 -9.65 -3.40
N LEU A 34 -10.51 -8.78 -3.44
CA LEU A 34 -11.02 -8.22 -4.70
C LEU A 34 -9.97 -7.34 -5.40
N GLY A 35 -9.22 -6.56 -4.63
CA GLY A 35 -8.12 -5.74 -5.10
C GLY A 35 -7.04 -6.57 -5.81
N ALA A 36 -6.66 -7.72 -5.24
CA ALA A 36 -5.71 -8.63 -5.87
C ALA A 36 -6.20 -9.10 -7.25
N LEU A 37 -7.49 -9.47 -7.37
CA LEU A 37 -8.08 -9.89 -8.65
C LEU A 37 -8.13 -8.74 -9.68
N LEU A 38 -8.44 -7.53 -9.24
CA LEU A 38 -8.46 -6.34 -10.11
C LEU A 38 -7.07 -6.02 -10.64
N PHE A 39 -6.06 -6.06 -9.80
CA PHE A 39 -4.67 -5.77 -10.20
C PHE A 39 -4.10 -6.85 -11.12
N VAL A 40 -4.52 -8.12 -10.99
CA VAL A 40 -4.20 -9.16 -11.97
C VAL A 40 -4.77 -8.80 -13.35
N ARG A 41 -6.01 -8.32 -13.43
CA ARG A 41 -6.61 -7.88 -14.72
C ARG A 41 -5.88 -6.64 -15.26
N LEU A 42 -5.56 -5.70 -14.41
CA LEU A 42 -4.84 -4.48 -14.78
C LEU A 42 -3.44 -4.80 -15.32
N SER A 43 -2.73 -5.72 -14.65
CA SER A 43 -1.42 -6.21 -15.07
C SER A 43 -1.44 -6.92 -16.42
N LYS A 44 -2.49 -7.72 -16.70
CA LYS A 44 -2.67 -8.35 -18.01
C LYS A 44 -2.86 -7.34 -19.14
N ARG A 45 -3.45 -6.19 -18.86
CA ARG A 45 -3.74 -5.15 -19.86
C ARG A 45 -2.58 -4.18 -20.09
N PHE A 46 -1.90 -3.75 -19.04
CA PHE A 46 -0.89 -2.69 -19.08
C PHE A 46 0.53 -3.20 -18.77
N GLY A 47 0.67 -4.41 -18.30
CA GLY A 47 1.92 -4.96 -17.76
C GLY A 47 2.05 -4.74 -16.24
N ASN A 48 2.96 -5.48 -15.61
CA ASN A 48 3.09 -5.47 -14.15
C ASN A 48 3.60 -4.13 -13.61
N ILE A 49 4.67 -3.58 -14.20
CA ILE A 49 5.28 -2.33 -13.74
C ILE A 49 4.30 -1.14 -13.83
N PRO A 50 3.63 -0.88 -14.99
CA PRO A 50 2.62 0.18 -15.04
C PRO A 50 1.46 -0.03 -14.07
N ALA A 51 1.01 -1.26 -13.86
CA ALA A 51 -0.06 -1.56 -12.92
C ALA A 51 0.36 -1.27 -11.46
N LEU A 52 1.62 -1.54 -11.08
CA LEU A 52 2.17 -1.16 -9.79
C LEU A 52 2.25 0.38 -9.64
N VAL A 53 2.71 1.09 -10.67
CA VAL A 53 2.74 2.57 -10.66
C VAL A 53 1.34 3.15 -10.45
N ILE A 54 0.33 2.62 -11.14
CA ILE A 54 -1.07 3.01 -10.93
C ILE A 54 -1.47 2.78 -9.46
N GLY A 55 -1.09 1.64 -8.88
CA GLY A 55 -1.33 1.36 -7.45
C GLY A 55 -0.70 2.42 -6.53
N LEU A 56 0.55 2.82 -6.80
CA LEU A 56 1.22 3.86 -6.01
C LEU A 56 0.57 5.23 -6.18
N VAL A 57 0.09 5.58 -7.38
CA VAL A 57 -0.68 6.82 -7.62
C VAL A 57 -1.98 6.80 -6.81
N ILE A 58 -2.69 5.67 -6.78
CA ILE A 58 -3.90 5.54 -5.96
C ILE A 58 -3.54 5.65 -4.46
N TRP A 59 -2.41 5.08 -4.01
CA TRP A 59 -1.93 5.27 -2.64
C TRP A 59 -1.69 6.74 -2.28
N MET A 60 -1.09 7.52 -3.18
CA MET A 60 -0.93 8.97 -2.98
C MET A 60 -2.29 9.68 -2.86
N ALA A 61 -3.26 9.31 -3.71
CA ALA A 61 -4.62 9.85 -3.62
C ALA A 61 -5.31 9.46 -2.30
N VAL A 62 -5.12 8.24 -1.83
CA VAL A 62 -5.62 7.76 -0.52
C VAL A 62 -5.00 8.58 0.63
N CYS A 63 -3.70 8.86 0.60
CA CYS A 63 -3.05 9.71 1.60
C CYS A 63 -3.61 11.14 1.61
N LEU A 64 -3.84 11.73 0.43
CA LEU A 64 -4.43 13.06 0.31
C LEU A 64 -5.90 13.09 0.79
N ALA A 65 -6.67 12.05 0.49
CA ALA A 65 -8.03 11.91 0.99
C ALA A 65 -8.04 11.75 2.52
N ALA A 66 -7.16 10.89 3.07
CA ALA A 66 -7.03 10.68 4.51
C ALA A 66 -6.70 11.96 5.28
N TRP A 67 -5.98 12.89 4.65
CA TRP A 67 -5.68 14.19 5.25
C TRP A 67 -6.92 15.08 5.45
N ARG A 68 -7.99 14.87 4.63
CA ARG A 68 -9.21 15.71 4.64
C ARG A 68 -10.41 15.07 5.31
N ILE A 69 -10.32 13.79 5.69
CA ILE A 69 -11.46 13.05 6.25
C ILE A 69 -11.73 13.48 7.69
N ASP A 70 -13.00 13.78 7.97
CA ASP A 70 -13.49 14.13 9.31
C ASP A 70 -14.66 13.25 9.76
N SER A 71 -15.30 12.46 8.87
CA SER A 71 -16.47 11.65 9.19
C SER A 71 -16.21 10.14 9.14
N THR A 72 -16.95 9.40 9.96
CA THR A 72 -16.87 7.93 10.03
C THR A 72 -17.25 7.26 8.71
N ASN A 73 -18.25 7.78 7.99
CA ASN A 73 -18.66 7.22 6.71
C ASN A 73 -17.57 7.36 5.65
N GLU A 74 -16.91 8.52 5.58
CA GLU A 74 -15.76 8.74 4.68
C GLU A 74 -14.59 7.81 5.03
N PHE A 75 -14.38 7.58 6.34
CA PHE A 75 -13.37 6.64 6.80
C PHE A 75 -13.62 5.21 6.31
N TYR A 76 -14.87 4.71 6.35
CA TYR A 76 -15.18 3.36 5.82
C TYR A 76 -14.95 3.27 4.31
N VAL A 77 -15.32 4.29 3.55
CA VAL A 77 -15.05 4.36 2.12
C VAL A 77 -13.54 4.33 1.86
N LEU A 78 -12.79 5.15 2.59
CA LEU A 78 -11.33 5.17 2.48
C LEU A 78 -10.72 3.82 2.85
N ALA A 79 -11.20 3.17 3.92
CA ALA A 79 -10.75 1.85 4.34
C ALA A 79 -10.95 0.80 3.24
N ALA A 80 -12.05 0.87 2.50
CA ALA A 80 -12.30 0.01 1.35
C ALA A 80 -11.26 0.26 0.23
N PHE A 81 -10.96 1.52 -0.11
CA PHE A 81 -9.92 1.85 -1.09
C PHE A 81 -8.53 1.40 -0.64
N VAL A 82 -8.19 1.60 0.64
CA VAL A 82 -6.94 1.08 1.23
C VAL A 82 -6.85 -0.43 1.04
N GLY A 83 -7.91 -1.17 1.39
CA GLY A 83 -7.95 -2.62 1.21
C GLY A 83 -7.71 -3.03 -0.24
N LEU A 84 -8.44 -2.42 -1.18
CA LEU A 84 -8.34 -2.71 -2.61
C LEU A 84 -6.91 -2.51 -3.14
N VAL A 85 -6.30 -1.37 -2.83
CA VAL A 85 -4.95 -1.06 -3.33
C VAL A 85 -3.89 -1.88 -2.62
N MET A 86 -4.04 -2.10 -1.31
CA MET A 86 -3.13 -2.90 -0.50
C MET A 86 -3.03 -4.35 -1.02
N GLY A 87 -4.19 -5.02 -1.17
CA GLY A 87 -4.22 -6.39 -1.68
C GLY A 87 -3.68 -6.50 -3.10
N GLY A 88 -4.07 -5.55 -3.97
CA GLY A 88 -3.61 -5.50 -5.35
C GLY A 88 -2.11 -5.27 -5.49
N THR A 89 -1.55 -4.29 -4.79
CA THR A 89 -0.12 -3.97 -4.88
C THR A 89 0.75 -5.07 -4.27
N GLN A 90 0.35 -5.67 -3.14
CA GLN A 90 1.10 -6.76 -2.51
C GLN A 90 1.14 -8.00 -3.42
N ALA A 91 -0.01 -8.44 -3.94
CA ALA A 91 -0.08 -9.59 -4.83
C ALA A 91 0.73 -9.37 -6.12
N LEU A 92 0.60 -8.18 -6.72
CA LEU A 92 1.28 -7.85 -7.96
C LEU A 92 2.79 -7.66 -7.78
N SER A 93 3.23 -7.05 -6.68
CA SER A 93 4.65 -6.89 -6.36
C SER A 93 5.35 -8.24 -6.25
N ARG A 94 4.77 -9.18 -5.50
CA ARG A 94 5.32 -10.54 -5.35
C ARG A 94 5.33 -11.30 -6.68
N SER A 95 4.27 -11.19 -7.46
CA SER A 95 4.19 -11.78 -8.81
C SER A 95 5.19 -11.17 -9.79
N THR A 96 5.40 -9.87 -9.72
CA THR A 96 6.39 -9.18 -10.56
C THR A 96 7.80 -9.62 -10.21
N TYR A 97 8.11 -9.70 -8.92
CA TYR A 97 9.40 -10.20 -8.46
C TYR A 97 9.67 -11.62 -8.97
N ALA A 98 8.68 -12.52 -8.85
CA ALA A 98 8.78 -13.89 -9.34
C ALA A 98 9.12 -13.97 -10.84
N LYS A 99 8.58 -13.09 -11.66
CA LYS A 99 8.83 -13.03 -13.11
C LYS A 99 10.18 -12.45 -13.48
N LEU A 100 10.80 -11.69 -12.59
CA LEU A 100 12.12 -11.09 -12.79
C LEU A 100 13.26 -12.00 -12.28
N LEU A 101 12.92 -13.09 -11.60
CA LEU A 101 13.92 -14.07 -11.16
C LEU A 101 14.56 -14.79 -12.35
N PRO A 102 15.87 -15.03 -12.31
CA PRO A 102 16.51 -15.91 -13.28
C PRO A 102 16.01 -17.35 -13.13
N GLU A 103 16.17 -18.16 -14.18
CA GLU A 103 15.94 -19.59 -14.06
C GLU A 103 16.92 -20.21 -13.06
N THR A 104 16.41 -20.70 -11.94
CA THR A 104 17.21 -21.24 -10.84
C THR A 104 16.43 -22.36 -10.14
N VAL A 105 17.15 -23.29 -9.52
CA VAL A 105 16.57 -24.31 -8.64
C VAL A 105 16.37 -23.79 -7.22
N ASP A 106 17.00 -22.66 -6.86
CA ASP A 106 16.95 -22.06 -5.52
C ASP A 106 15.97 -20.88 -5.42
N HIS A 107 14.72 -21.12 -5.77
CA HIS A 107 13.66 -20.12 -5.62
C HIS A 107 13.47 -19.69 -4.16
N ALA A 108 13.73 -20.57 -3.19
CA ALA A 108 13.51 -20.30 -1.78
C ALA A 108 14.38 -19.15 -1.26
N SER A 109 15.67 -19.12 -1.60
CA SER A 109 16.59 -18.04 -1.19
C SER A 109 16.18 -16.70 -1.77
N TYR A 110 15.76 -16.65 -3.03
CA TYR A 110 15.29 -15.41 -3.66
C TYR A 110 14.01 -14.87 -2.99
N PHE A 111 13.03 -15.73 -2.69
CA PHE A 111 11.83 -15.30 -2.00
C PHE A 111 12.10 -14.90 -0.54
N SER A 112 13.06 -15.54 0.13
CA SER A 112 13.52 -15.12 1.46
C SER A 112 14.14 -13.72 1.41
N PHE A 113 14.93 -13.40 0.39
CA PHE A 113 15.46 -12.05 0.20
C PHE A 113 14.37 -11.01 -0.06
N TYR A 114 13.34 -11.36 -0.86
CA TYR A 114 12.17 -10.51 -1.05
C TYR A 114 11.46 -10.24 0.29
N ASP A 115 11.21 -11.27 1.08
CA ASP A 115 10.51 -11.15 2.36
C ASP A 115 11.34 -10.31 3.36
N VAL A 116 12.66 -10.50 3.44
CA VAL A 116 13.55 -9.66 4.27
C VAL A 116 13.47 -8.19 3.82
N SER A 117 13.55 -7.92 2.52
CA SER A 117 13.45 -6.56 1.99
C SER A 117 12.09 -5.93 2.29
N PHE A 118 11.00 -6.69 2.20
CA PHE A 118 9.65 -6.26 2.54
C PHE A 118 9.53 -5.91 4.03
N TYR A 119 10.04 -6.76 4.91
CA TYR A 119 10.00 -6.50 6.36
C TYR A 119 10.90 -5.34 6.76
N LEU A 120 12.08 -5.18 6.16
CA LEU A 120 12.92 -3.99 6.37
C LEU A 120 12.20 -2.72 5.96
N GLY A 121 11.53 -2.72 4.80
CA GLY A 121 10.69 -1.60 4.36
C GLY A 121 9.57 -1.29 5.35
N THR A 122 8.93 -2.31 5.91
CA THR A 122 7.86 -2.16 6.92
C THR A 122 8.39 -1.54 8.20
N VAL A 123 9.55 -2.00 8.69
CA VAL A 123 10.20 -1.44 9.89
C VAL A 123 10.59 0.03 9.66
N LEU A 124 11.25 0.33 8.55
CA LEU A 124 11.64 1.70 8.20
C LEU A 124 10.41 2.63 8.05
N GLY A 125 9.35 2.15 7.41
CA GLY A 125 8.10 2.90 7.28
C GLY A 125 7.43 3.18 8.62
N THR A 126 7.41 2.19 9.52
CA THR A 126 6.83 2.34 10.87
C THR A 126 7.66 3.29 11.73
N LEU A 127 8.99 3.19 11.67
CA LEU A 127 9.89 4.11 12.37
C LEU A 127 9.74 5.53 11.84
N ALA A 128 9.71 5.73 10.52
CA ALA A 128 9.50 7.04 9.91
C ALA A 128 8.15 7.65 10.34
N PHE A 129 7.08 6.85 10.34
CA PHE A 129 5.78 7.28 10.84
C PHE A 129 5.86 7.75 12.30
N GLY A 130 6.47 6.94 13.16
CA GLY A 130 6.63 7.26 14.59
C GLY A 130 7.45 8.53 14.81
N LEU A 131 8.59 8.67 14.13
CA LEU A 131 9.46 9.84 14.24
C LEU A 131 8.77 11.11 13.74
N VAL A 132 8.16 11.09 12.58
CA VAL A 132 7.46 12.27 12.04
C VAL A 132 6.30 12.65 12.95
N ASN A 133 5.53 11.68 13.46
CA ASN A 133 4.45 11.97 14.41
C ASN A 133 4.95 12.57 15.72
N GLN A 134 6.10 12.13 16.24
CA GLN A 134 6.71 12.72 17.44
C GLN A 134 7.21 14.15 17.20
N LEU A 135 7.77 14.43 16.02
CA LEU A 135 8.33 15.73 15.69
C LEU A 135 7.24 16.77 15.34
N THR A 136 6.18 16.34 14.65
CA THR A 136 5.12 17.27 14.21
C THR A 136 3.95 17.37 15.19
N GLY A 137 3.76 16.36 16.04
CA GLY A 137 2.61 16.27 16.96
C GLY A 137 1.26 16.09 16.25
N ASP A 138 1.24 16.02 14.92
CA ASP A 138 0.05 15.98 14.08
C ASP A 138 0.07 14.77 13.15
N LEU A 139 -0.93 13.91 13.32
CA LEU A 139 -1.10 12.70 12.50
C LEU A 139 -1.38 13.01 11.04
N ARG A 140 -2.05 14.13 10.74
CA ARG A 140 -2.36 14.53 9.35
C ARG A 140 -1.07 14.87 8.58
N ASN A 141 -0.16 15.62 9.21
CA ASN A 141 1.14 15.93 8.62
C ASN A 141 1.99 14.68 8.44
N THR A 142 1.87 13.71 9.34
CA THR A 142 2.55 12.42 9.24
C THR A 142 2.08 11.63 8.00
N ILE A 143 0.80 11.67 7.66
CA ILE A 143 0.27 11.01 6.45
C ILE A 143 0.88 11.61 5.17
N ILE A 144 1.03 12.94 5.12
CA ILE A 144 1.67 13.62 3.97
C ILE A 144 3.14 13.17 3.83
N ALA A 145 3.87 13.09 4.94
CA ALA A 145 5.25 12.63 4.92
C ALA A 145 5.36 11.19 4.39
N ILE A 146 4.44 10.30 4.78
CA ILE A 146 4.38 8.93 4.21
C ILE A 146 4.06 8.97 2.73
N GLY A 147 3.19 9.86 2.27
CA GLY A 147 2.90 10.07 0.86
C GLY A 147 4.16 10.29 0.01
N SER A 148 5.19 10.97 0.56
CA SER A 148 6.46 11.18 -0.11
C SER A 148 7.22 9.87 -0.42
N PHE A 149 7.09 8.84 0.42
CA PHE A 149 7.70 7.53 0.15
C PHE A 149 7.06 6.85 -1.06
N PHE A 150 5.76 7.05 -1.32
CA PHE A 150 5.10 6.53 -2.52
C PHE A 150 5.59 7.23 -3.78
N VAL A 151 5.87 8.54 -3.72
CA VAL A 151 6.50 9.27 -4.83
C VAL A 151 7.89 8.70 -5.13
N LEU A 152 8.71 8.52 -4.10
CA LEU A 152 10.04 7.94 -4.21
C LEU A 152 9.99 6.52 -4.78
N GLY A 153 9.07 5.68 -4.27
CA GLY A 153 8.82 4.34 -4.76
C GLY A 153 8.41 4.32 -6.23
N SER A 154 7.58 5.27 -6.67
CA SER A 154 7.16 5.40 -8.07
C SER A 154 8.34 5.74 -8.99
N ILE A 155 9.22 6.65 -8.57
CA ILE A 155 10.43 7.03 -9.32
C ILE A 155 11.39 5.84 -9.45
N LEU A 156 11.60 5.10 -8.36
CA LEU A 156 12.46 3.92 -8.35
C LEU A 156 11.88 2.80 -9.24
N LEU A 157 10.55 2.60 -9.17
CA LEU A 157 9.87 1.57 -9.96
C LEU A 157 9.97 1.84 -11.47
N TRP A 158 10.01 3.11 -11.89
CA TRP A 158 10.23 3.45 -13.30
C TRP A 158 11.60 3.06 -13.85
N ARG A 159 12.58 2.88 -12.96
CA ARG A 159 13.93 2.41 -13.33
C ARG A 159 14.02 0.89 -13.46
N VAL A 160 13.01 0.15 -13.01
CA VAL A 160 12.98 -1.31 -13.14
C VAL A 160 12.81 -1.69 -14.61
N PRO A 161 13.64 -2.59 -15.17
CA PRO A 161 13.53 -3.04 -16.55
C PRO A 161 12.16 -3.67 -16.82
N LYS A 162 11.59 -3.39 -18.00
CA LYS A 162 10.35 -4.06 -18.42
C LYS A 162 10.64 -5.55 -18.66
N GLU A 163 9.67 -6.41 -18.31
CA GLU A 163 9.77 -7.89 -18.34
C GLU A 163 10.35 -8.48 -19.64
N GLY A 164 10.23 -7.83 -20.78
CA GLY A 164 10.75 -8.31 -22.06
C GLY A 164 12.23 -7.99 -22.34
N ARG A 165 12.92 -7.20 -21.52
CA ARG A 165 14.34 -6.88 -21.78
C ARG A 165 15.32 -7.91 -21.21
N LEU A 166 14.95 -8.66 -20.20
CA LEU A 166 15.80 -9.67 -19.58
C LEU A 166 15.82 -10.95 -20.39
N ALA A 167 14.74 -11.28 -21.11
CA ALA A 167 14.68 -12.43 -22.03
C ALA A 167 15.48 -12.23 -23.33
N ALA A 168 15.90 -11.00 -23.64
CA ALA A 168 16.67 -10.69 -24.87
C ALA A 168 18.20 -10.68 -24.65
N THR A 169 18.66 -10.88 -23.43
CA THR A 169 20.10 -10.87 -23.06
C THR A 169 20.61 -12.22 -22.54
N SER A 170 19.77 -13.24 -22.51
CA SER A 170 20.11 -14.65 -22.27
C SER A 170 20.12 -15.42 -23.59
#